data_fa767dc937a5bd3e5d453c41b28c9a98
#
_entry.id   fa767dc937a5bd3e5d453c41b28c9a98
#
_cell.length_a   1.000
_cell.length_b   1.000
_cell.length_c   1.000
_cell.angle_alpha   90.00
_cell.angle_beta   90.00
_cell.angle_gamma   90.00
#
_symmetry.space_group_name_H-M   'P 1'
#
loop_
_entity.id
_entity.type
_entity.pdbx_description
1 polymer ?
#
loop_
_entity_poly.entity_id
_entity_poly.type
_entity_poly.pdbx_seq_one_letter_code
_entity_poly.pdbx_strand_id
1 'polypeptide(L)' 'KIMKYVCNVCGFVYDEDAGCPEEGIAPGTAWENIPEDFVCPLCGVGRDGFDRETE' A
#
# COMPACT_ATOMS: atom_id res chain seq x y z
N LYS A 1 -13.95 9.21 1.62
CA LYS A 1 -13.78 8.01 0.83
C LYS A 1 -12.39 7.42 1.01
N ILE A 2 -12.33 6.18 1.37
CA ILE A 2 -11.07 5.53 1.72
C ILE A 2 -10.66 4.59 0.59
N MET A 3 -9.41 4.72 0.17
CA MET A 3 -8.85 3.85 -0.85
C MET A 3 -7.91 2.87 -0.19
N LYS A 4 -8.08 1.61 -0.51
CA LYS A 4 -7.24 0.56 0.04
C LYS A 4 -6.64 -0.25 -1.10
N TYR A 5 -5.46 -0.75 -0.84
CA TYR A 5 -4.72 -1.57 -1.80
C TYR A 5 -4.31 -2.85 -1.12
N VAL A 6 -4.65 -3.97 -1.71
CA VAL A 6 -4.45 -5.27 -1.11
C VAL A 6 -3.41 -6.03 -1.90
N CYS A 7 -2.40 -6.51 -1.20
CA CYS A 7 -1.39 -7.36 -1.82
C CYS A 7 -2.04 -8.68 -2.25
N ASN A 8 -1.90 -9.01 -3.53
CA ASN A 8 -2.55 -10.21 -4.02
C ASN A 8 -1.70 -11.47 -3.79
N VAL A 9 -0.59 -11.33 -3.07
CA VAL A 9 0.26 -12.46 -2.73
C VAL A 9 0.04 -12.90 -1.30
N CYS A 10 0.07 -11.96 -0.35
CA CYS A 10 -0.04 -12.31 1.06
C CYS A 10 -1.26 -11.70 1.74
N GLY A 11 -1.97 -10.81 1.06
CA GLY A 11 -3.17 -10.21 1.64
C GLY A 11 -2.93 -8.99 2.51
N PHE A 12 -1.73 -8.43 2.48
CA PHE A 12 -1.46 -7.21 3.23
C PHE A 12 -2.30 -6.08 2.67
N VAL A 13 -2.89 -5.28 3.57
CA VAL A 13 -3.73 -4.17 3.17
C VAL A 13 -3.01 -2.86 3.44
N TYR A 14 -2.86 -2.05 2.39
CA TYR A 14 -2.36 -0.69 2.54
C TYR A 14 -3.55 0.26 2.53
N ASP A 15 -3.71 1.00 3.61
CA ASP A 15 -4.79 1.97 3.75
C ASP A 15 -4.17 3.35 3.62
N GLU A 16 -4.65 4.14 2.66
CA GLU A 16 -4.08 5.46 2.43
C GLU A 16 -4.20 6.36 3.65
N ASP A 17 -5.27 6.20 4.42
CA ASP A 17 -5.45 7.00 5.62
C ASP A 17 -4.42 6.66 6.69
N ALA A 18 -4.10 5.39 6.80
CA ALA A 18 -3.18 4.94 7.85
C ALA A 18 -1.73 5.03 7.42
N GLY A 19 -1.48 4.97 6.12
CA GLY A 19 -0.13 4.96 5.61
C GLY A 19 0.57 3.66 5.95
N CYS A 20 1.89 3.70 5.83
CA CYS A 20 2.70 2.55 6.15
C CYS A 20 4.01 3.04 6.77
N PRO A 21 3.98 3.47 8.04
CA PRO A 21 5.17 4.07 8.67
C PRO A 21 6.36 3.12 8.67
N GLU A 22 6.12 1.82 8.69
CA GLU A 22 7.21 0.86 8.68
C GLU A 22 8.03 0.95 7.40
N GLU A 23 7.40 1.41 6.33
CA GLU A 23 8.08 1.60 5.05
C GLU A 23 8.36 3.06 4.76
N GLY A 24 8.18 3.91 5.76
CA GLY A 24 8.46 5.32 5.58
C GLY A 24 7.37 6.11 4.90
N ILE A 25 6.15 5.59 4.88
CA ILE A 25 5.03 6.23 4.22
C ILE A 25 4.11 6.83 5.26
N ALA A 26 3.98 8.15 5.23
CA ALA A 26 3.18 8.86 6.22
C ALA A 26 1.69 8.60 6.00
N PRO A 27 0.89 8.66 7.07
CA PRO A 27 -0.55 8.58 6.94
C PRO A 27 -1.06 9.66 6.00
N GLY A 28 -2.05 9.30 5.18
CA GLY A 28 -2.63 10.22 4.24
C GLY A 28 -1.91 10.30 2.91
N THR A 29 -0.92 9.45 2.69
CA THR A 29 -0.19 9.44 1.42
C THR A 29 -1.00 8.68 0.38
N ALA A 30 -1.29 9.36 -0.74
CA ALA A 30 -2.01 8.72 -1.82
C ALA A 30 -1.14 7.66 -2.48
N TRP A 31 -1.79 6.64 -3.04
CA TRP A 31 -1.06 5.54 -3.68
C TRP A 31 -0.12 6.03 -4.76
N GLU A 32 -0.54 7.01 -5.53
CA GLU A 32 0.26 7.52 -6.62
C GLU A 32 1.49 8.28 -6.14
N ASN A 33 1.52 8.68 -4.87
CA ASN A 33 2.66 9.39 -4.29
C ASN A 33 3.62 8.47 -3.57
N ILE A 34 3.34 7.18 -3.57
CA ILE A 34 4.20 6.20 -2.91
C ILE A 34 5.44 5.98 -3.78
N PRO A 35 6.62 5.85 -3.16
CA PRO A 35 7.85 5.62 -3.94
C PRO A 35 7.73 4.38 -4.83
N GLU A 36 8.43 4.43 -5.95
CA GLU A 36 8.39 3.30 -6.88
C GLU A 36 9.04 2.05 -6.30
N ASP A 37 9.92 2.24 -5.35
CA ASP A 37 10.60 1.09 -4.75
C ASP A 37 9.87 0.57 -3.51
N PHE A 38 8.64 1.05 -3.28
CA PHE A 38 7.83 0.51 -2.21
C PHE A 38 7.55 -0.97 -2.46
N VAL A 39 7.69 -1.77 -1.41
CA VAL A 39 7.38 -3.19 -1.48
C VAL A 39 6.52 -3.56 -0.30
N CYS A 40 5.77 -4.64 -0.46
CA CYS A 40 4.96 -5.17 0.63
C CYS A 40 5.87 -5.55 1.79
N PRO A 41 5.58 -5.05 3.01
CA PRO A 41 6.45 -5.37 4.15
C PRO A 41 6.36 -6.81 4.59
N LEU A 42 5.40 -7.56 4.09
CA LEU A 42 5.22 -8.96 4.49
C LEU A 42 5.81 -9.94 3.50
N CYS A 43 5.61 -9.71 2.21
CA CYS A 43 6.08 -10.66 1.21
C CYS A 43 7.06 -10.06 0.21
N GLY A 44 7.19 -8.74 0.16
CA GLY A 44 8.22 -8.13 -0.65
C GLY A 44 7.87 -7.84 -2.09
N VAL A 45 6.62 -8.04 -2.51
CA VAL A 45 6.26 -7.70 -3.90
C VAL A 45 6.19 -6.19 -4.05
N GLY A 46 6.40 -5.73 -5.28
CA GLY A 46 6.33 -4.32 -5.58
C GLY A 46 4.88 -3.83 -5.66
N ARG A 47 4.74 -2.55 -6.04
CA ARG A 47 3.41 -1.96 -6.09
C ARG A 47 2.49 -2.65 -7.09
N ASP A 48 3.04 -3.20 -8.14
CA ASP A 48 2.22 -3.88 -9.15
C ASP A 48 1.63 -5.19 -8.64
N GLY A 49 2.03 -5.64 -7.45
CA GLY A 49 1.43 -6.79 -6.82
C GLY A 49 0.22 -6.46 -5.95
N PHE A 50 -0.22 -5.20 -5.96
CA PHE A 50 -1.36 -4.77 -5.16
C PHE A 50 -2.55 -4.52 -6.06
N ASP A 51 -3.73 -4.88 -5.55
CA ASP A 51 -4.99 -4.61 -6.22
C ASP A 51 -5.72 -3.49 -5.48
N ARG A 52 -6.26 -2.55 -6.24
CA ARG A 52 -6.99 -1.45 -5.63
C ARG A 52 -8.37 -1.93 -5.18
N GLU A 53 -8.69 -1.57 -3.96
CA GLU A 53 -10.00 -1.89 -3.40
C GLU A 53 -10.66 -0.60 -2.98
N THR A 54 -11.86 -0.34 -3.47
CA THR A 54 -12.57 0.90 -3.21
C THR A 54 -13.74 0.67 -2.28
N GLU A 55 -13.90 1.56 -1.30
CA GLU A 55 -15.05 1.51 -0.40
C GLU A 55 -16.30 2.03 -1.05
#